data_e7625be4427f0a990013ed7c8ac50467
#
_entry.id   e7625be4427f0a990013ed7c8ac50467
#
_cell.length_a   1.000
_cell.length_b   1.000
_cell.length_c   1.000
_cell.angle_alpha   90.00
_cell.angle_beta   90.00
_cell.angle_gamma   90.00
#
_symmetry.space_group_name_H-M   'P 1'
#
loop_
_entity.id
_entity.type
_entity.pdbx_description
1 polymer ?
#
loop_
_entity_poly.entity_id
_entity_poly.type
_entity_poly.pdbx_seq_one_letter_code
_entity_poly.pdbx_strand_id
1 'polypeptide(L)'
;MSPFIDGGDQAQNMKAYLGEDVINIGRNAKNELFGIVAKRATTAETNLFLRKDWLDKLGLEVPTTPDELYNVIEQMVKNNPDGRTDVIGAIEWMFYNLRLAFSKTAGDPIKSKVANGEDAVVDYYDEGMRDYYRYMNKLYNNGLMHQEYYTMDEDTFKSYIVTGAVGFFEANVNFSVDVLRGSLLKTLQENVPGADIISIPNLKNVNDGKQYSGAYANGGLIAFCPLTADEETVEACMTYLDWMCSKDGGFVLYHGFEGEHYELDDAGIPVVMDAQYNAKDKDWIRADIFLTGNQGYFETVDDFNACTAKEAPGYEDHVIQNYENALTGTIINNTTYTAPSTADLITDINIVRDKYKVKCVTCPSADFDATFDEYMSELEKTGIQQIIDERTEYFSAQN
;
A
#
# COMPACT_ATOMS: atom_id res chain seq x y z
N MET A 1 17.04 -13.77 -21.61
CA MET A 1 16.95 -13.95 -20.16
C MET A 1 16.74 -15.40 -19.72
N SER A 2 15.78 -16.16 -20.32
CA SER A 2 15.55 -17.56 -19.93
C SER A 2 16.82 -18.44 -19.85
N PRO A 3 17.78 -18.41 -20.79
CA PRO A 3 18.99 -19.24 -20.71
C PRO A 3 19.83 -19.00 -19.43
N PHE A 4 19.83 -17.76 -18.90
CA PHE A 4 20.58 -17.42 -17.68
C PHE A 4 19.93 -17.97 -16.41
N ILE A 5 18.61 -17.97 -16.35
CA ILE A 5 17.85 -18.50 -15.21
C ILE A 5 17.71 -20.02 -15.30
N ASP A 6 17.37 -20.54 -16.49
CA ASP A 6 17.05 -21.97 -16.70
C ASP A 6 18.30 -22.81 -17.00
N GLY A 7 19.40 -22.17 -17.42
CA GLY A 7 20.60 -22.80 -17.96
C GLY A 7 21.66 -23.30 -16.98
N GLY A 8 21.35 -23.49 -15.67
CA GLY A 8 22.26 -24.17 -14.76
C GLY A 8 23.06 -23.22 -13.86
N ASP A 9 24.35 -22.98 -14.11
CA ASP A 9 25.28 -22.37 -13.15
C ASP A 9 25.27 -20.82 -13.09
N GLN A 10 24.51 -20.18 -13.97
CA GLN A 10 24.39 -18.72 -14.00
C GLN A 10 23.27 -18.23 -13.08
N ALA A 11 23.31 -16.96 -12.71
CA ALA A 11 22.29 -16.27 -11.90
C ALA A 11 21.96 -16.98 -10.56
N GLN A 12 22.97 -17.49 -9.87
CA GLN A 12 22.78 -18.26 -8.62
C GLN A 12 22.29 -17.39 -7.47
N ASN A 13 22.80 -16.15 -7.35
CA ASN A 13 22.36 -15.21 -6.32
C ASN A 13 20.91 -14.81 -6.54
N MET A 14 20.54 -14.56 -7.81
CA MET A 14 19.18 -14.19 -8.19
C MET A 14 18.18 -15.33 -7.89
N LYS A 15 18.54 -16.57 -8.22
CA LYS A 15 17.73 -17.75 -7.90
C LYS A 15 17.53 -17.93 -6.39
N ALA A 16 18.62 -17.79 -5.62
CA ALA A 16 18.58 -17.94 -4.18
C ALA A 16 17.77 -16.82 -3.49
N TYR A 17 17.92 -15.59 -3.94
CA TYR A 17 17.30 -14.43 -3.30
C TYR A 17 15.83 -14.25 -3.70
N LEU A 18 15.52 -14.30 -5.00
CA LEU A 18 14.15 -14.08 -5.49
C LEU A 18 13.23 -15.28 -5.22
N GLY A 19 13.75 -16.50 -5.40
CA GLY A 19 12.97 -17.73 -5.34
C GLY A 19 12.12 -17.95 -6.60
N GLU A 20 11.66 -19.19 -6.79
CA GLU A 20 10.89 -19.58 -7.97
C GLU A 20 9.58 -18.78 -8.11
N ASP A 21 8.88 -18.51 -7.04
CA ASP A 21 7.60 -17.82 -7.05
C ASP A 21 7.71 -16.42 -7.66
N VAL A 22 8.73 -15.66 -7.26
CA VAL A 22 8.96 -14.30 -7.78
C VAL A 22 9.48 -14.35 -9.21
N ILE A 23 10.41 -15.27 -9.54
CA ILE A 23 10.93 -15.46 -10.89
C ILE A 23 9.80 -15.81 -11.87
N ASN A 24 8.87 -16.66 -11.45
CA ASN A 24 7.76 -17.10 -12.30
C ASN A 24 6.77 -15.98 -12.64
N ILE A 25 6.68 -14.91 -11.85
CA ILE A 25 5.90 -13.71 -12.20
C ILE A 25 6.42 -13.07 -13.50
N GLY A 26 7.73 -13.14 -13.75
CA GLY A 26 8.36 -12.63 -14.97
C GLY A 26 8.22 -13.53 -16.21
N ARG A 27 7.43 -14.61 -16.18
CA ARG A 27 7.25 -15.53 -17.30
C ARG A 27 5.95 -15.28 -18.05
N ASN A 28 6.00 -15.48 -19.35
CA ASN A 28 4.82 -15.43 -20.20
C ASN A 28 4.10 -16.80 -20.26
N ALA A 29 2.98 -16.87 -21.00
CA ALA A 29 2.18 -18.08 -21.16
C ALA A 29 2.96 -19.25 -21.83
N LYS A 30 4.10 -18.99 -22.49
CA LYS A 30 4.99 -20.00 -23.08
C LYS A 30 6.12 -20.42 -22.13
N ASN A 31 6.08 -19.97 -20.87
CA ASN A 31 7.11 -20.18 -19.86
C ASN A 31 8.45 -19.50 -20.19
N GLU A 32 8.46 -18.51 -21.10
CA GLU A 32 9.65 -17.74 -21.44
C GLU A 32 9.78 -16.58 -20.46
N LEU A 33 10.98 -16.37 -19.89
CA LEU A 33 11.26 -15.27 -18.99
C LEU A 33 11.44 -13.97 -19.79
N PHE A 34 10.50 -13.05 -19.68
CA PHE A 34 10.54 -11.77 -20.36
C PHE A 34 11.05 -10.62 -19.46
N GLY A 35 11.03 -10.80 -18.14
CA GLY A 35 11.50 -9.81 -17.19
C GLY A 35 11.93 -10.42 -15.86
N ILE A 36 12.78 -9.71 -15.14
CA ILE A 36 13.15 -10.04 -13.76
C ILE A 36 12.32 -9.15 -12.84
N VAL A 37 11.63 -9.78 -11.89
CA VAL A 37 10.74 -9.13 -10.95
C VAL A 37 11.47 -8.90 -9.64
N ALA A 38 11.45 -7.67 -9.15
CA ALA A 38 12.00 -7.33 -7.84
C ALA A 38 11.18 -7.97 -6.72
N LYS A 39 11.85 -8.59 -5.74
CA LYS A 39 11.22 -9.15 -4.54
C LYS A 39 10.88 -8.04 -3.54
N ARG A 40 9.76 -8.15 -2.86
CA ARG A 40 9.43 -7.32 -1.71
C ARG A 40 9.83 -8.02 -0.41
N ALA A 41 10.53 -7.34 0.49
CA ALA A 41 10.87 -7.88 1.81
C ALA A 41 9.67 -7.78 2.77
N THR A 42 8.80 -6.78 2.58
CA THR A 42 7.53 -6.67 3.30
C THR A 42 6.37 -6.48 2.34
N THR A 43 5.23 -7.06 2.68
CA THR A 43 3.98 -6.86 1.95
C THR A 43 3.08 -5.79 2.60
N ALA A 44 3.50 -5.19 3.72
CA ALA A 44 2.78 -4.10 4.36
C ALA A 44 2.61 -2.91 3.40
N GLU A 45 1.38 -2.50 3.15
CA GLU A 45 1.04 -1.49 2.15
C GLU A 45 0.65 -0.16 2.78
N THR A 46 -0.47 -0.12 3.50
CA THR A 46 -1.03 1.09 4.09
C THR A 46 -1.40 0.90 5.56
N ASN A 47 -1.51 2.02 6.26
CA ASN A 47 -2.04 2.11 7.62
C ASN A 47 -3.13 3.16 7.73
N LEU A 48 -4.04 2.92 8.66
CA LEU A 48 -4.98 3.90 9.19
C LEU A 48 -4.27 4.69 10.29
N PHE A 49 -4.22 6.01 10.17
CA PHE A 49 -3.54 6.91 11.10
C PHE A 49 -4.52 7.83 11.83
N LEU A 50 -4.30 8.01 13.14
CA LEU A 50 -5.09 8.90 13.99
C LEU A 50 -4.20 9.85 14.82
N ARG A 51 -4.71 11.04 15.10
CA ARG A 51 -4.15 11.97 16.09
C ARG A 51 -4.33 11.40 17.48
N LYS A 52 -3.28 10.82 18.04
CA LYS A 52 -3.27 10.18 19.37
C LYS A 52 -3.53 11.21 20.47
N ASP A 53 -2.88 12.35 20.39
CA ASP A 53 -3.07 13.43 21.35
C ASP A 53 -4.51 13.97 21.38
N TRP A 54 -5.24 13.92 20.26
CA TRP A 54 -6.67 14.26 20.23
C TRP A 54 -7.54 13.18 20.88
N LEU A 55 -7.21 11.90 20.66
CA LEU A 55 -7.87 10.80 21.38
C LEU A 55 -7.72 10.99 22.88
N ASP A 56 -6.49 11.25 23.37
CA ASP A 56 -6.19 11.41 24.79
C ASP A 56 -6.88 12.63 25.41
N LYS A 57 -6.85 13.77 24.73
CA LYS A 57 -7.54 15.01 25.19
C LYS A 57 -9.05 14.83 25.31
N LEU A 58 -9.64 13.99 24.47
CA LEU A 58 -11.07 13.71 24.44
C LEU A 58 -11.49 12.49 25.26
N GLY A 59 -10.52 11.73 25.80
CA GLY A 59 -10.76 10.49 26.53
C GLY A 59 -11.40 9.39 25.66
N LEU A 60 -11.01 9.32 24.39
CA LEU A 60 -11.52 8.36 23.41
C LEU A 60 -10.56 7.18 23.27
N GLU A 61 -11.13 5.99 23.14
CA GLU A 61 -10.37 4.78 22.81
C GLU A 61 -10.06 4.68 21.32
N VAL A 62 -9.05 3.89 20.98
CA VAL A 62 -8.72 3.57 19.58
C VAL A 62 -9.90 2.79 18.96
N PRO A 63 -10.46 3.26 17.84
CA PRO A 63 -11.61 2.61 17.22
C PRO A 63 -11.24 1.24 16.62
N THR A 64 -12.14 0.28 16.72
CA THR A 64 -12.01 -1.09 16.20
C THR A 64 -13.01 -1.41 15.09
N THR A 65 -14.00 -0.55 14.89
CA THR A 65 -15.05 -0.68 13.87
C THR A 65 -15.25 0.62 13.10
N PRO A 66 -15.82 0.59 11.88
CA PRO A 66 -16.13 1.82 11.14
C PRO A 66 -17.06 2.78 11.89
N ASP A 67 -18.05 2.27 12.64
CA ASP A 67 -18.94 3.11 13.43
C ASP A 67 -18.23 3.79 14.60
N GLU A 68 -17.32 3.11 15.27
CA GLU A 68 -16.46 3.71 16.29
C GLU A 68 -15.54 4.76 15.69
N LEU A 69 -14.92 4.50 14.52
CA LEU A 69 -14.11 5.49 13.81
C LEU A 69 -14.92 6.72 13.43
N TYR A 70 -16.15 6.52 12.91
CA TYR A 70 -17.05 7.65 12.62
C TYR A 70 -17.27 8.52 13.86
N ASN A 71 -17.58 7.89 15.01
CA ASN A 71 -17.78 8.61 16.26
C ASN A 71 -16.53 9.36 16.72
N VAL A 72 -15.34 8.73 16.62
CA VAL A 72 -14.05 9.38 16.93
C VAL A 72 -13.86 10.63 16.08
N ILE A 73 -14.02 10.51 14.75
CA ILE A 73 -13.89 11.63 13.82
C ILE A 73 -14.89 12.75 14.17
N GLU A 74 -16.15 12.38 14.44
CA GLU A 74 -17.19 13.34 14.82
C GLU A 74 -16.84 14.09 16.11
N GLN A 75 -16.34 13.39 17.13
CA GLN A 75 -15.93 13.99 18.40
C GLN A 75 -14.72 14.91 18.22
N MET A 76 -13.75 14.54 17.39
CA MET A 76 -12.60 15.40 17.06
C MET A 76 -13.04 16.72 16.42
N VAL A 77 -13.98 16.67 15.46
CA VAL A 77 -14.47 17.89 14.80
C VAL A 77 -15.34 18.73 15.75
N LYS A 78 -16.29 18.10 16.46
CA LYS A 78 -17.22 18.82 17.36
C LYS A 78 -16.55 19.48 18.56
N ASN A 79 -15.60 18.77 19.17
CA ASN A 79 -14.96 19.25 20.40
C ASN A 79 -13.68 20.05 20.15
N ASN A 80 -13.11 19.95 18.94
CA ASN A 80 -11.97 20.74 18.50
C ASN A 80 -10.86 20.86 19.55
N PRO A 81 -10.14 19.78 19.89
CA PRO A 81 -9.28 19.70 21.07
C PRO A 81 -8.09 20.67 21.06
N ASP A 82 -7.75 21.22 19.91
CA ASP A 82 -6.70 22.23 19.77
C ASP A 82 -7.24 23.66 19.59
N GLY A 83 -8.58 23.87 19.60
CA GLY A 83 -9.21 25.19 19.43
C GLY A 83 -8.96 25.82 18.05
N ARG A 84 -8.80 25.01 17.02
CA ARG A 84 -8.47 25.44 15.65
C ARG A 84 -9.72 25.91 14.90
N THR A 85 -9.51 26.75 13.89
CA THR A 85 -10.59 27.19 12.97
C THR A 85 -10.70 26.29 11.72
N ASP A 86 -9.73 25.37 11.53
CA ASP A 86 -9.51 24.57 10.33
C ASP A 86 -9.44 23.06 10.65
N VAL A 87 -10.22 22.58 11.60
CA VAL A 87 -10.27 21.15 11.94
C VAL A 87 -10.87 20.36 10.80
N ILE A 88 -10.13 19.33 10.38
CA ILE A 88 -10.53 18.34 9.37
C ILE A 88 -10.61 16.99 10.07
N GLY A 89 -11.78 16.42 10.15
CA GLY A 89 -11.95 15.11 10.79
C GLY A 89 -11.24 14.00 10.04
N ALA A 90 -11.43 13.92 8.73
CA ALA A 90 -10.80 12.93 7.87
C ALA A 90 -10.37 13.53 6.52
N ILE A 91 -9.26 13.04 5.98
CA ILE A 91 -8.85 13.27 4.59
C ILE A 91 -8.72 11.91 3.88
N GLU A 92 -9.45 11.74 2.78
CA GLU A 92 -9.29 10.61 1.88
C GLU A 92 -8.14 10.88 0.92
N TRP A 93 -7.12 10.05 0.98
CA TRP A 93 -6.01 10.00 0.04
C TRP A 93 -5.93 8.62 -0.62
N MET A 94 -5.96 7.53 0.17
CA MET A 94 -5.95 6.16 -0.32
C MET A 94 -6.64 5.23 0.69
N PHE A 95 -7.97 5.36 0.85
CA PHE A 95 -8.73 4.54 1.80
C PHE A 95 -8.90 3.09 1.30
N TYR A 96 -7.80 2.33 1.31
CA TYR A 96 -7.78 0.94 0.88
C TYR A 96 -8.18 -0.02 2.00
N ASN A 97 -7.50 0.04 3.14
CA ASN A 97 -7.84 -0.80 4.29
C ASN A 97 -9.18 -0.41 4.92
N LEU A 98 -9.51 0.88 4.93
CA LEU A 98 -10.85 1.31 5.36
C LEU A 98 -11.95 0.69 4.48
N ARG A 99 -11.74 0.59 3.16
CA ARG A 99 -12.68 -0.04 2.23
C ARG A 99 -12.86 -1.54 2.52
N LEU A 100 -11.80 -2.25 2.90
CA LEU A 100 -11.87 -3.66 3.27
C LEU A 100 -12.78 -3.93 4.48
N ALA A 101 -12.96 -2.96 5.35
CA ALA A 101 -13.91 -3.08 6.46
C ALA A 101 -15.39 -3.17 6.01
N PHE A 102 -15.69 -2.87 4.74
CA PHE A 102 -17.02 -2.97 4.14
C PHE A 102 -17.13 -4.08 3.10
N SER A 103 -16.02 -4.59 2.58
CA SER A 103 -16.03 -5.62 1.53
C SER A 103 -16.77 -6.88 1.96
N LYS A 104 -17.66 -7.37 1.12
CA LYS A 104 -18.32 -8.66 1.30
C LYS A 104 -17.48 -9.83 0.77
N THR A 105 -16.41 -9.52 0.04
CA THR A 105 -15.58 -10.52 -0.61
C THR A 105 -14.19 -10.70 0.03
N ALA A 106 -13.79 -9.83 0.96
CA ALA A 106 -12.45 -9.86 1.55
C ALA A 106 -12.10 -11.17 2.28
N GLY A 107 -13.06 -11.80 2.94
CA GLY A 107 -12.83 -12.98 3.78
C GLY A 107 -12.72 -14.31 3.05
N ASP A 108 -12.97 -14.33 1.75
CA ASP A 108 -13.04 -15.59 1.01
C ASP A 108 -12.15 -15.55 -0.23
N PRO A 109 -11.14 -16.43 -0.33
CA PRO A 109 -10.29 -16.50 -1.51
C PRO A 109 -11.12 -16.71 -2.78
N ILE A 110 -10.77 -16.00 -3.86
CA ILE A 110 -11.50 -16.08 -5.14
C ILE A 110 -11.69 -17.53 -5.61
N LYS A 111 -10.68 -18.39 -5.42
CA LYS A 111 -10.79 -19.82 -5.76
C LYS A 111 -11.91 -20.51 -4.99
N SER A 112 -12.06 -20.25 -3.70
CA SER A 112 -13.16 -20.84 -2.88
C SER A 112 -14.51 -20.37 -3.36
N LYS A 113 -14.66 -19.09 -3.69
CA LYS A 113 -15.91 -18.53 -4.23
C LYS A 113 -16.32 -19.19 -5.53
N VAL A 114 -15.40 -19.26 -6.48
CA VAL A 114 -15.64 -19.90 -7.77
C VAL A 114 -15.93 -21.39 -7.62
N ALA A 115 -15.26 -22.10 -6.70
CA ALA A 115 -15.56 -23.49 -6.38
C ALA A 115 -16.98 -23.67 -5.81
N ASN A 116 -17.53 -22.65 -5.16
CA ASN A 116 -18.91 -22.62 -4.66
C ASN A 116 -19.93 -22.13 -5.71
N GLY A 117 -19.49 -21.85 -6.93
CA GLY A 117 -20.36 -21.37 -8.01
C GLY A 117 -20.63 -19.87 -7.98
N GLU A 118 -19.79 -19.11 -7.28
CA GLU A 118 -19.86 -17.64 -7.24
C GLU A 118 -18.91 -17.03 -8.30
N ASP A 119 -19.21 -15.81 -8.74
CA ASP A 119 -18.38 -15.08 -9.70
C ASP A 119 -17.08 -14.56 -9.08
N ALA A 120 -16.00 -14.55 -9.87
CA ALA A 120 -14.73 -13.94 -9.51
C ALA A 120 -14.77 -12.40 -9.65
N VAL A 121 -15.60 -11.77 -8.84
CA VAL A 121 -15.84 -10.32 -8.87
C VAL A 121 -14.55 -9.53 -8.58
N VAL A 122 -14.40 -8.39 -9.23
CA VAL A 122 -13.35 -7.42 -8.91
C VAL A 122 -13.74 -6.58 -7.69
N ASP A 123 -12.76 -6.12 -6.93
CA ASP A 123 -12.97 -5.44 -5.64
C ASP A 123 -13.84 -4.17 -5.73
N TYR A 124 -13.73 -3.42 -6.82
CA TYR A 124 -14.54 -2.21 -7.05
C TYR A 124 -15.98 -2.49 -7.56
N TYR A 125 -16.31 -3.75 -7.80
CA TYR A 125 -17.65 -4.23 -8.13
C TYR A 125 -18.26 -5.07 -6.98
N ASP A 126 -17.60 -5.13 -5.83
CA ASP A 126 -18.08 -5.79 -4.62
C ASP A 126 -19.36 -5.10 -4.10
N GLU A 127 -20.34 -5.86 -3.68
CA GLU A 127 -21.59 -5.33 -3.13
C GLU A 127 -21.36 -4.46 -1.87
N GLY A 128 -20.30 -4.70 -1.10
CA GLY A 128 -19.90 -3.89 0.05
C GLY A 128 -19.50 -2.46 -0.32
N MET A 129 -19.26 -2.18 -1.60
CA MET A 129 -18.94 -0.83 -2.07
C MET A 129 -20.10 0.16 -1.84
N ARG A 130 -21.36 -0.30 -1.84
CA ARG A 130 -22.51 0.56 -1.50
C ARG A 130 -22.40 1.08 -0.07
N ASP A 131 -22.08 0.21 0.87
CA ASP A 131 -21.97 0.57 2.29
C ASP A 131 -20.74 1.46 2.54
N TYR A 132 -19.62 1.17 1.88
CA TYR A 132 -18.43 2.01 1.92
C TYR A 132 -18.72 3.43 1.40
N TYR A 133 -19.30 3.59 0.21
CA TYR A 133 -19.61 4.92 -0.33
C TYR A 133 -20.69 5.64 0.48
N ARG A 134 -21.63 4.93 1.07
CA ARG A 134 -22.61 5.52 2.00
C ARG A 134 -21.92 6.05 3.27
N TYR A 135 -20.94 5.33 3.80
CA TYR A 135 -20.14 5.77 4.92
C TYR A 135 -19.35 7.06 4.57
N MET A 136 -18.72 7.09 3.42
CA MET A 136 -17.99 8.25 2.93
C MET A 136 -18.93 9.45 2.68
N ASN A 137 -20.11 9.21 2.09
CA ASN A 137 -21.14 10.24 1.89
C ASN A 137 -21.62 10.84 3.22
N LYS A 138 -21.77 9.99 4.24
CA LYS A 138 -22.15 10.44 5.59
C LYS A 138 -21.04 11.32 6.22
N LEU A 139 -19.77 10.95 6.10
CA LEU A 139 -18.65 11.79 6.55
C LEU A 139 -18.66 13.14 5.84
N TYR A 140 -18.80 13.14 4.51
CA TYR A 140 -18.77 14.33 3.69
C TYR A 140 -19.93 15.30 4.02
N ASN A 141 -21.18 14.82 3.97
CA ASN A 141 -22.35 15.64 4.19
C ASN A 141 -22.49 16.17 5.62
N ASN A 142 -21.86 15.52 6.60
CA ASN A 142 -21.80 16.00 7.98
C ASN A 142 -20.59 16.91 8.25
N GLY A 143 -19.82 17.29 7.23
CA GLY A 143 -18.67 18.18 7.36
C GLY A 143 -17.50 17.57 8.17
N LEU A 144 -17.44 16.24 8.25
CA LEU A 144 -16.41 15.51 8.98
C LEU A 144 -15.19 15.17 8.10
N MET A 145 -15.30 15.40 6.80
CA MET A 145 -14.26 15.11 5.81
C MET A 145 -13.92 16.37 5.02
N HIS A 146 -12.67 16.45 4.54
CA HIS A 146 -12.24 17.57 3.70
C HIS A 146 -13.13 17.71 2.46
N GLN A 147 -13.68 18.91 2.25
CA GLN A 147 -14.72 19.13 1.23
C GLN A 147 -14.19 19.06 -0.22
N GLU A 148 -12.90 19.33 -0.41
CA GLU A 148 -12.24 19.29 -1.72
C GLU A 148 -11.23 18.14 -1.80
N TYR A 149 -11.48 17.02 -1.08
CA TYR A 149 -10.54 15.88 -1.01
C TYR A 149 -10.14 15.34 -2.39
N TYR A 150 -11.05 15.39 -3.37
CA TYR A 150 -10.88 14.84 -4.71
C TYR A 150 -9.98 15.67 -5.65
N THR A 151 -9.58 16.87 -5.24
CA THR A 151 -8.65 17.74 -5.99
C THR A 151 -7.26 17.81 -5.34
N MET A 152 -7.06 17.08 -4.26
CA MET A 152 -5.87 17.17 -3.42
C MET A 152 -4.69 16.44 -4.07
N ASP A 153 -3.54 17.09 -4.07
CA ASP A 153 -2.25 16.46 -4.37
C ASP A 153 -1.52 16.05 -3.08
N GLU A 154 -0.43 15.31 -3.23
CA GLU A 154 0.33 14.77 -2.10
C GLU A 154 0.93 15.88 -1.21
N ASP A 155 1.42 16.97 -1.80
CA ASP A 155 2.02 18.06 -1.04
C ASP A 155 0.97 18.83 -0.21
N THR A 156 -0.21 19.05 -0.78
CA THR A 156 -1.35 19.63 -0.08
C THR A 156 -1.83 18.71 1.05
N PHE A 157 -1.93 17.40 0.79
CA PHE A 157 -2.27 16.40 1.80
C PHE A 157 -1.28 16.42 2.98
N LYS A 158 0.03 16.39 2.71
CA LYS A 158 1.08 16.50 3.73
C LYS A 158 0.98 17.81 4.51
N SER A 159 0.73 18.91 3.81
CA SER A 159 0.61 20.23 4.44
C SER A 159 -0.49 20.28 5.50
N TYR A 160 -1.67 19.72 5.24
CA TYR A 160 -2.74 19.65 6.24
C TYR A 160 -2.37 18.81 7.46
N ILE A 161 -1.62 17.72 7.28
CA ILE A 161 -1.16 16.87 8.37
C ILE A 161 -0.16 17.63 9.25
N VAL A 162 0.90 18.19 8.66
CA VAL A 162 1.99 18.84 9.42
C VAL A 162 1.56 20.17 10.07
N THR A 163 0.49 20.81 9.57
CA THR A 163 -0.10 21.98 10.25
C THR A 163 -0.99 21.58 11.43
N GLY A 164 -1.27 20.28 11.60
CA GLY A 164 -2.07 19.75 12.71
C GLY A 164 -3.58 19.80 12.50
N ALA A 165 -4.05 20.03 11.28
CA ALA A 165 -5.47 20.20 10.99
C ALA A 165 -6.25 18.87 10.95
N VAL A 166 -5.59 17.73 10.68
CA VAL A 166 -6.20 16.44 10.33
C VAL A 166 -6.27 15.48 11.51
N GLY A 167 -7.45 14.89 11.74
CA GLY A 167 -7.66 13.87 12.77
C GLY A 167 -7.39 12.45 12.31
N PHE A 168 -7.84 12.07 11.10
CA PHE A 168 -7.75 10.72 10.54
C PHE A 168 -7.34 10.76 9.07
N PHE A 169 -6.47 9.81 8.67
CA PHE A 169 -6.11 9.56 7.28
C PHE A 169 -5.59 8.13 7.09
N GLU A 170 -5.50 7.68 5.85
CA GLU A 170 -4.82 6.44 5.47
C GLU A 170 -3.72 6.76 4.47
N ALA A 171 -2.54 6.16 4.64
CA ALA A 171 -1.38 6.35 3.79
C ALA A 171 -0.44 5.14 3.85
N ASN A 172 0.66 5.16 3.08
CA ASN A 172 1.67 4.10 3.09
C ASN A 172 2.15 3.79 4.51
N VAL A 173 2.57 2.54 4.73
CA VAL A 173 2.85 1.96 6.06
C VAL A 173 3.63 2.85 7.02
N ASN A 174 4.71 3.48 6.59
CA ASN A 174 5.54 4.37 7.42
C ASN A 174 5.42 5.85 7.05
N PHE A 175 4.32 6.26 6.43
CA PHE A 175 4.15 7.63 5.92
C PHE A 175 4.31 8.71 6.99
N SER A 176 3.91 8.44 8.24
CA SER A 176 4.04 9.38 9.36
C SER A 176 5.48 9.60 9.82
N VAL A 177 6.34 8.59 9.68
CA VAL A 177 7.71 8.58 10.26
C VAL A 177 8.81 8.28 9.24
N ASP A 178 8.50 8.22 7.95
CA ASP A 178 9.47 7.95 6.89
C ASP A 178 10.49 9.09 6.77
N VAL A 179 11.72 8.84 7.20
CA VAL A 179 12.81 9.84 7.23
C VAL A 179 13.24 10.25 5.84
N LEU A 180 13.14 9.35 4.86
CA LEU A 180 13.56 9.61 3.46
C LEU A 180 12.59 10.57 2.76
N ARG A 181 11.33 10.60 3.20
CA ARG A 181 10.28 11.45 2.65
C ARG A 181 10.00 12.69 3.51
N GLY A 182 10.82 12.91 4.56
CA GLY A 182 10.59 13.92 5.57
C GLY A 182 9.56 13.45 6.60
N SER A 183 9.98 13.21 7.83
CA SER A 183 9.09 12.76 8.90
C SER A 183 7.97 13.76 9.13
N LEU A 184 6.75 13.39 8.75
CA LEU A 184 5.56 14.22 8.97
C LEU A 184 5.30 14.42 10.44
N LEU A 185 5.48 13.39 11.26
CA LEU A 185 5.27 13.46 12.70
C LEU A 185 6.24 14.43 13.36
N LYS A 186 7.52 14.41 13.00
CA LYS A 186 8.50 15.37 13.50
C LYS A 186 8.12 16.79 13.15
N THR A 187 7.78 17.06 11.89
CA THR A 187 7.37 18.40 11.44
C THR A 187 6.06 18.83 12.11
N LEU A 188 5.12 17.92 12.29
CA LEU A 188 3.90 18.19 13.06
C LEU A 188 4.23 18.61 14.50
N GLN A 189 5.13 17.90 15.19
CA GLN A 189 5.53 18.21 16.58
C GLN A 189 6.28 19.53 16.70
N GLU A 190 7.03 19.93 15.68
CA GLU A 190 7.65 21.25 15.61
C GLU A 190 6.59 22.37 15.49
N ASN A 191 5.52 22.14 14.74
CA ASN A 191 4.43 23.09 14.55
C ASN A 191 3.40 23.07 15.69
N VAL A 192 3.14 21.89 16.24
CA VAL A 192 2.13 21.65 17.30
C VAL A 192 2.78 20.83 18.43
N PRO A 193 3.44 21.45 19.38
CA PRO A 193 4.10 20.75 20.49
C PRO A 193 3.16 19.81 21.24
N GLY A 194 3.57 18.54 21.39
CA GLY A 194 2.78 17.50 22.03
C GLY A 194 1.79 16.78 21.11
N ALA A 195 1.74 17.14 19.83
CA ALA A 195 0.99 16.36 18.84
C ALA A 195 1.63 14.97 18.65
N ASP A 196 0.79 13.98 18.39
CA ASP A 196 1.21 12.62 18.08
C ASP A 196 0.27 11.96 17.09
N ILE A 197 0.84 11.14 16.19
CA ILE A 197 0.12 10.34 15.20
C ILE A 197 0.50 8.89 15.40
N ILE A 198 -0.49 8.05 15.60
CA ILE A 198 -0.32 6.61 15.67
C ILE A 198 -0.99 5.92 14.48
N SER A 199 -0.44 4.80 14.05
CA SER A 199 -1.21 3.83 13.27
C SER A 199 -2.15 3.05 14.19
N ILE A 200 -3.25 2.56 13.64
CA ILE A 200 -4.19 1.72 14.36
C ILE A 200 -4.39 0.39 13.61
N PRO A 201 -4.73 -0.70 14.31
CA PRO A 201 -5.11 -1.96 13.67
C PRO A 201 -6.24 -1.76 12.66
N ASN A 202 -6.25 -2.56 11.60
CA ASN A 202 -7.33 -2.52 10.63
C ASN A 202 -8.69 -2.75 11.30
N LEU A 203 -9.71 -2.06 10.82
CA LEU A 203 -11.04 -2.14 11.41
C LEU A 203 -11.69 -3.48 11.14
N LYS A 204 -12.57 -3.91 12.06
CA LYS A 204 -13.39 -5.09 11.85
C LYS A 204 -14.38 -4.85 10.72
N ASN A 205 -14.46 -5.81 9.82
CA ASN A 205 -15.41 -5.81 8.73
C ASN A 205 -16.85 -5.88 9.25
N VAL A 206 -17.71 -5.03 8.71
CA VAL A 206 -19.12 -4.90 9.15
C VAL A 206 -19.96 -6.14 8.87
N ASN A 207 -19.54 -7.02 7.95
CA ASN A 207 -20.30 -8.19 7.53
C ASN A 207 -19.99 -9.43 8.38
N ASP A 208 -18.72 -9.62 8.83
CA ASP A 208 -18.30 -10.84 9.53
C ASP A 208 -17.50 -10.60 10.82
N GLY A 209 -17.19 -9.35 11.14
CA GLY A 209 -16.46 -8.95 12.34
C GLY A 209 -14.97 -9.27 12.35
N LYS A 210 -14.39 -9.76 11.24
CA LYS A 210 -12.97 -10.04 11.12
C LYS A 210 -12.20 -8.82 10.62
N GLN A 211 -10.89 -8.82 10.83
CA GLN A 211 -9.99 -7.80 10.29
C GLN A 211 -9.32 -8.32 9.01
N TYR A 212 -9.16 -7.42 8.05
CA TYR A 212 -8.53 -7.68 6.77
C TYR A 212 -7.49 -6.62 6.46
N SER A 213 -6.35 -7.05 5.93
CA SER A 213 -5.27 -6.17 5.51
C SER A 213 -5.03 -6.28 4.01
N GLY A 214 -5.01 -5.17 3.32
CA GLY A 214 -4.46 -5.10 1.99
C GLY A 214 -2.95 -5.27 2.05
N ALA A 215 -2.41 -6.00 1.09
CA ALA A 215 -0.98 -6.23 1.02
C ALA A 215 -0.48 -6.20 -0.42
N TYR A 216 0.76 -5.74 -0.58
CA TYR A 216 1.45 -5.87 -1.85
C TYR A 216 1.67 -7.34 -2.22
N ALA A 217 1.70 -7.64 -3.51
CA ALA A 217 2.22 -8.91 -3.99
C ALA A 217 3.70 -9.06 -3.63
N ASN A 218 4.21 -10.30 -3.58
CA ASN A 218 5.62 -10.59 -3.32
C ASN A 218 6.58 -10.00 -4.36
N GLY A 219 6.07 -9.74 -5.59
CA GLY A 219 6.81 -9.10 -6.66
C GLY A 219 6.51 -7.60 -6.76
N GLY A 220 7.52 -6.85 -7.15
CA GLY A 220 7.44 -5.40 -7.35
C GLY A 220 7.65 -5.00 -8.81
N LEU A 221 8.56 -4.07 -9.03
CA LEU A 221 8.93 -3.60 -10.36
C LEU A 221 9.52 -4.72 -11.21
N ILE A 222 9.38 -4.61 -12.53
CA ILE A 222 9.91 -5.57 -13.50
C ILE A 222 11.00 -4.89 -14.33
N ALA A 223 12.21 -5.46 -14.31
CA ALA A 223 13.28 -5.10 -15.21
C ALA A 223 13.26 -6.01 -16.44
N PHE A 224 13.38 -5.44 -17.63
CA PHE A 224 13.45 -6.22 -18.88
C PHE A 224 14.47 -5.62 -19.84
N CYS A 225 15.05 -6.49 -20.68
CA CYS A 225 15.91 -6.06 -21.79
C CYS A 225 15.04 -5.84 -23.04
N PRO A 226 15.22 -4.74 -23.78
CA PRO A 226 14.50 -4.54 -25.03
C PRO A 226 14.89 -5.62 -26.05
N LEU A 227 13.98 -5.96 -26.97
CA LEU A 227 14.21 -6.98 -28.02
C LEU A 227 15.37 -6.61 -28.96
N THR A 228 15.79 -5.34 -28.98
CA THR A 228 16.89 -4.84 -29.78
C THR A 228 18.26 -4.97 -29.09
N ALA A 229 18.29 -5.41 -27.82
CA ALA A 229 19.54 -5.65 -27.11
C ALA A 229 20.26 -6.88 -27.69
N ASP A 230 21.55 -6.77 -27.92
CA ASP A 230 22.38 -7.90 -28.32
C ASP A 230 22.66 -8.84 -27.12
N GLU A 231 23.22 -10.00 -27.41
CA GLU A 231 23.48 -11.03 -26.40
C GLU A 231 24.46 -10.56 -25.33
N GLU A 232 25.51 -9.81 -25.72
CA GLU A 232 26.52 -9.27 -24.80
C GLU A 232 25.89 -8.27 -23.80
N THR A 233 25.02 -7.40 -24.29
CA THR A 233 24.23 -6.47 -23.43
C THR A 233 23.32 -7.23 -22.47
N VAL A 234 22.61 -8.26 -22.94
CA VAL A 234 21.75 -9.07 -22.07
C VAL A 234 22.57 -9.78 -21.00
N GLU A 235 23.72 -10.36 -21.37
CA GLU A 235 24.64 -11.03 -20.44
C GLU A 235 25.15 -10.05 -19.35
N ALA A 236 25.58 -8.87 -19.75
CA ALA A 236 26.02 -7.84 -18.80
C ALA A 236 24.90 -7.42 -17.83
N CYS A 237 23.69 -7.18 -18.34
CA CYS A 237 22.52 -6.89 -17.51
C CYS A 237 22.23 -8.01 -16.51
N MET A 238 22.21 -9.25 -16.96
CA MET A 238 21.93 -10.40 -16.10
C MET A 238 23.01 -10.60 -15.04
N THR A 239 24.27 -10.38 -15.38
CA THR A 239 25.38 -10.44 -14.43
C THR A 239 25.25 -9.35 -13.35
N TYR A 240 24.88 -8.13 -13.73
CA TYR A 240 24.65 -7.04 -12.78
C TYR A 240 23.45 -7.33 -11.88
N LEU A 241 22.32 -7.80 -12.42
CA LEU A 241 21.15 -8.19 -11.64
C LEU A 241 21.45 -9.33 -10.66
N ASP A 242 22.27 -10.31 -11.06
CA ASP A 242 22.70 -11.40 -10.17
C ASP A 242 23.57 -10.89 -9.03
N TRP A 243 24.52 -9.99 -9.32
CA TRP A 243 25.33 -9.36 -8.28
C TRP A 243 24.48 -8.53 -7.32
N MET A 244 23.49 -7.77 -7.80
CA MET A 244 22.55 -7.02 -6.94
C MET A 244 21.77 -7.92 -5.99
N CYS A 245 21.50 -9.16 -6.39
CA CYS A 245 20.85 -10.17 -5.55
C CYS A 245 21.81 -10.90 -4.59
N SER A 246 23.11 -10.65 -4.67
CA SER A 246 24.07 -11.13 -3.67
C SER A 246 23.98 -10.31 -2.37
N LYS A 247 24.44 -10.91 -1.24
CA LYS A 247 24.49 -10.18 0.03
C LYS A 247 25.34 -8.91 -0.09
N ASP A 248 26.53 -9.03 -0.67
CA ASP A 248 27.47 -7.91 -0.80
C ASP A 248 26.90 -6.81 -1.69
N GLY A 249 26.35 -7.17 -2.86
CA GLY A 249 25.77 -6.22 -3.79
C GLY A 249 24.54 -5.52 -3.24
N GLY A 250 23.59 -6.28 -2.72
CA GLY A 250 22.37 -5.72 -2.14
C GLY A 250 22.66 -4.85 -0.93
N PHE A 251 23.58 -5.25 -0.07
CA PHE A 251 23.96 -4.49 1.11
C PHE A 251 24.62 -3.15 0.79
N VAL A 252 25.56 -3.15 -0.16
CA VAL A 252 26.21 -1.90 -0.62
C VAL A 252 25.20 -0.95 -1.26
N LEU A 253 24.32 -1.46 -2.10
CA LEU A 253 23.31 -0.64 -2.79
C LEU A 253 22.26 -0.06 -1.83
N TYR A 254 21.98 -0.75 -0.73
CA TYR A 254 21.00 -0.28 0.26
C TYR A 254 21.60 0.60 1.35
N HIS A 255 22.78 0.22 1.88
CA HIS A 255 23.38 0.87 3.05
C HIS A 255 24.62 1.69 2.73
N GLY A 256 25.27 1.47 1.58
CA GLY A 256 26.57 2.02 1.27
C GLY A 256 27.69 1.20 1.90
N PHE A 257 28.74 1.88 2.42
CA PHE A 257 29.93 1.25 2.99
C PHE A 257 29.95 1.38 4.51
N GLU A 258 30.29 0.28 5.20
CA GLU A 258 30.46 0.24 6.65
C GLU A 258 31.60 1.19 7.09
N GLY A 259 31.39 1.90 8.19
CA GLY A 259 32.33 2.88 8.73
C GLY A 259 32.32 4.24 7.99
N GLU A 260 31.60 4.34 6.86
CA GLU A 260 31.45 5.57 6.08
C GLU A 260 29.98 6.05 6.04
N HIS A 261 29.05 5.12 5.83
CA HIS A 261 27.62 5.41 5.68
C HIS A 261 26.79 4.81 6.81
N TYR A 262 27.21 3.66 7.33
CA TYR A 262 26.55 2.98 8.45
C TYR A 262 27.57 2.28 9.34
N GLU A 263 27.15 1.94 10.57
CA GLU A 263 27.81 1.03 11.48
C GLU A 263 26.85 -0.11 11.85
N LEU A 264 27.38 -1.28 12.22
CA LEU A 264 26.56 -2.36 12.73
C LEU A 264 26.38 -2.19 14.24
N ASP A 265 25.15 -2.36 14.74
CA ASP A 265 24.91 -2.47 16.16
C ASP A 265 25.29 -3.86 16.71
N ASP A 266 25.13 -4.08 18.02
CA ASP A 266 25.46 -5.35 18.69
C ASP A 266 24.66 -6.56 18.16
N ALA A 267 23.54 -6.33 17.49
CA ALA A 267 22.72 -7.35 16.83
C ALA A 267 23.10 -7.56 15.35
N GLY A 268 24.06 -6.78 14.83
CA GLY A 268 24.47 -6.81 13.43
C GLY A 268 23.52 -6.06 12.50
N ILE A 269 22.66 -5.21 13.04
CA ILE A 269 21.73 -4.39 12.26
C ILE A 269 22.43 -3.09 11.84
N PRO A 270 22.38 -2.71 10.55
CA PRO A 270 22.92 -1.45 10.07
C PRO A 270 22.22 -0.23 10.69
N VAL A 271 23.02 0.65 11.27
CA VAL A 271 22.58 1.93 11.82
C VAL A 271 23.21 3.05 11.02
N VAL A 272 22.43 3.91 10.44
CA VAL A 272 22.86 5.03 9.62
C VAL A 272 23.68 6.02 10.45
N MET A 273 24.89 6.36 10.00
CA MET A 273 25.75 7.30 10.70
C MET A 273 25.30 8.75 10.54
N ASP A 274 24.64 9.08 9.44
CA ASP A 274 24.06 10.39 9.16
C ASP A 274 22.63 10.19 8.63
N ALA A 275 21.64 10.64 9.40
CA ALA A 275 20.22 10.55 9.04
C ALA A 275 19.86 11.33 7.75
N GLN A 276 20.78 12.15 7.23
CA GLN A 276 20.61 12.85 5.96
C GLN A 276 21.12 12.00 4.78
N TYR A 277 20.49 10.86 4.54
CA TYR A 277 20.71 10.07 3.31
C TYR A 277 20.51 10.84 2.02
N ASN A 278 19.89 12.02 2.08
CA ASN A 278 19.65 12.91 0.94
C ASN A 278 20.82 13.86 0.64
N ALA A 279 21.98 13.70 1.27
CA ALA A 279 23.16 14.40 0.84
C ALA A 279 23.52 13.98 -0.60
N LYS A 280 23.82 14.95 -1.48
CA LYS A 280 24.06 14.70 -2.92
C LYS A 280 25.16 13.68 -3.21
N ASP A 281 26.11 13.52 -2.32
CA ASP A 281 27.19 12.53 -2.39
C ASP A 281 26.73 11.10 -2.09
N LYS A 282 25.50 10.92 -1.62
CA LYS A 282 24.87 9.64 -1.28
C LYS A 282 23.69 9.28 -2.19
N ASP A 283 23.44 10.04 -3.24
CA ASP A 283 22.32 9.85 -4.18
C ASP A 283 22.27 8.45 -4.82
N TRP A 284 23.42 7.76 -4.88
CA TRP A 284 23.51 6.42 -5.43
C TRP A 284 23.00 5.34 -4.46
N ILE A 285 23.01 5.60 -3.14
CA ILE A 285 22.48 4.67 -2.15
C ILE A 285 20.99 4.55 -2.38
N ARG A 286 20.50 3.32 -2.55
CA ARG A 286 19.11 2.97 -2.87
C ARG A 286 18.62 3.39 -4.27
N ALA A 287 19.49 3.95 -5.13
CA ALA A 287 19.08 4.32 -6.48
C ALA A 287 18.67 3.11 -7.32
N ASP A 288 19.43 2.01 -7.23
CA ASP A 288 19.20 0.77 -8.00
C ASP A 288 18.46 -0.33 -7.23
N ILE A 289 18.05 -0.07 -5.99
CA ILE A 289 17.43 -1.04 -5.09
C ILE A 289 16.15 -1.68 -5.64
N PHE A 290 15.49 -1.02 -6.60
CA PHE A 290 14.25 -1.50 -7.19
C PHE A 290 14.36 -2.87 -7.86
N LEU A 291 15.55 -3.27 -8.30
CA LEU A 291 15.80 -4.55 -8.97
C LEU A 291 15.99 -5.71 -8.01
N THR A 292 16.33 -5.43 -6.74
CA THR A 292 16.46 -6.43 -5.68
C THR A 292 15.24 -6.46 -4.76
N GLY A 293 14.35 -5.53 -4.93
CA GLY A 293 13.31 -5.19 -3.96
C GLY A 293 13.71 -3.97 -3.15
N ASN A 294 12.75 -3.17 -2.73
CA ASN A 294 12.97 -1.86 -2.08
C ASN A 294 13.75 -1.91 -0.75
N GLN A 295 14.24 -3.08 -0.32
CA GLN A 295 14.66 -3.30 1.05
C GLN A 295 16.05 -3.89 1.19
N GLY A 296 16.82 -3.91 0.11
CA GLY A 296 18.15 -4.47 0.15
C GLY A 296 18.16 -5.95 0.53
N TYR A 297 19.25 -6.42 1.09
CA TYR A 297 19.43 -7.82 1.46
C TYR A 297 19.25 -8.00 2.96
N PHE A 298 18.11 -8.55 3.38
CA PHE A 298 17.82 -8.96 4.75
C PHE A 298 17.47 -10.45 4.80
N GLU A 299 17.90 -11.13 5.86
CA GLU A 299 17.59 -12.56 6.04
C GLU A 299 16.14 -12.77 6.45
N THR A 300 15.61 -11.86 7.27
CA THR A 300 14.24 -11.91 7.78
C THR A 300 13.51 -10.59 7.62
N VAL A 301 12.18 -10.62 7.67
CA VAL A 301 11.34 -9.41 7.72
C VAL A 301 11.59 -8.62 9.00
N ASP A 302 11.89 -9.31 10.11
CA ASP A 302 12.15 -8.67 11.39
C ASP A 302 13.46 -7.87 11.35
N ASP A 303 14.51 -8.38 10.70
CA ASP A 303 15.76 -7.63 10.49
C ASP A 303 15.51 -6.38 9.64
N PHE A 304 14.69 -6.51 8.60
CA PHE A 304 14.27 -5.37 7.78
C PHE A 304 13.50 -4.33 8.62
N ASN A 305 12.52 -4.76 9.41
CA ASN A 305 11.74 -3.86 10.27
C ASN A 305 12.63 -3.17 11.32
N ALA A 306 13.55 -3.91 11.93
CA ALA A 306 14.51 -3.38 12.90
C ALA A 306 15.43 -2.33 12.26
N CYS A 307 15.96 -2.61 11.06
CA CYS A 307 16.77 -1.65 10.32
C CYS A 307 15.98 -0.38 9.97
N THR A 308 14.76 -0.53 9.45
CA THR A 308 13.89 0.61 9.12
C THR A 308 13.58 1.45 10.37
N ALA A 309 13.37 0.81 11.53
CA ALA A 309 13.15 1.52 12.78
C ALA A 309 14.37 2.39 13.18
N LYS A 310 15.59 1.88 12.99
CA LYS A 310 16.83 2.65 13.26
C LYS A 310 17.01 3.88 12.34
N GLU A 311 16.33 3.91 11.21
CA GLU A 311 16.33 5.08 10.30
C GLU A 311 15.43 6.23 10.78
N ALA A 312 14.60 5.99 11.79
CA ALA A 312 13.72 6.98 12.40
C ALA A 312 14.04 7.20 13.89
N PRO A 313 15.22 7.78 14.23
CA PRO A 313 15.65 7.95 15.64
C PRO A 313 14.63 8.73 16.46
N GLY A 314 14.18 8.13 17.57
CA GLY A 314 13.16 8.67 18.47
C GLY A 314 11.71 8.33 18.06
N TYR A 315 11.53 7.58 16.97
CA TYR A 315 10.24 7.10 16.46
C TYR A 315 10.27 5.59 16.15
N GLU A 316 11.25 4.86 16.69
CA GLU A 316 11.46 3.45 16.42
C GLU A 316 10.21 2.62 16.72
N ASP A 317 9.56 2.90 17.86
CA ASP A 317 8.33 2.22 18.26
C ASP A 317 7.17 2.47 17.29
N HIS A 318 7.08 3.68 16.70
CA HIS A 318 6.08 3.98 15.68
C HIS A 318 6.29 3.14 14.41
N VAL A 319 7.55 2.96 13.99
CA VAL A 319 7.87 2.13 12.81
C VAL A 319 7.46 0.68 13.04
N ILE A 320 7.82 0.10 14.18
CA ILE A 320 7.46 -1.29 14.52
C ILE A 320 5.93 -1.44 14.58
N GLN A 321 5.25 -0.55 15.31
CA GLN A 321 3.79 -0.56 15.40
C GLN A 321 3.12 -0.40 14.02
N ASN A 322 3.69 0.43 13.14
CA ASN A 322 3.18 0.61 11.79
C ASN A 322 3.21 -0.69 10.99
N TYR A 323 4.30 -1.48 11.06
CA TYR A 323 4.36 -2.78 10.38
C TYR A 323 3.40 -3.80 10.99
N GLU A 324 3.28 -3.85 12.30
CA GLU A 324 2.34 -4.74 13.00
C GLU A 324 0.89 -4.42 12.62
N ASN A 325 0.51 -3.14 12.66
CA ASN A 325 -0.86 -2.71 12.39
C ASN A 325 -1.25 -2.87 10.92
N ALA A 326 -0.34 -2.61 9.97
CA ALA A 326 -0.59 -2.75 8.54
C ALA A 326 -0.96 -4.19 8.12
N LEU A 327 -0.50 -5.19 8.88
CA LEU A 327 -0.73 -6.61 8.61
C LEU A 327 -1.69 -7.27 9.61
N THR A 328 -2.50 -6.47 10.32
CA THR A 328 -3.45 -6.98 11.30
C THR A 328 -4.60 -7.75 10.65
N GLY A 329 -4.78 -9.01 11.05
CA GLY A 329 -5.87 -9.84 10.57
C GLY A 329 -5.50 -10.71 9.37
N THR A 330 -6.47 -11.00 8.51
CA THR A 330 -6.26 -11.82 7.31
C THR A 330 -5.69 -10.97 6.18
N ILE A 331 -4.55 -11.38 5.66
CA ILE A 331 -3.91 -10.70 4.55
C ILE A 331 -4.64 -11.04 3.25
N ILE A 332 -5.07 -9.99 2.54
CA ILE A 332 -5.69 -10.10 1.22
C ILE A 332 -4.61 -9.86 0.16
N ASN A 333 -4.17 -10.93 -0.45
CA ASN A 333 -3.29 -10.83 -1.61
C ASN A 333 -4.12 -10.55 -2.86
N ASN A 334 -3.84 -9.45 -3.53
CA ASN A 334 -4.41 -9.19 -4.85
C ASN A 334 -4.01 -10.31 -5.79
N THR A 335 -4.97 -10.86 -6.54
CA THR A 335 -4.69 -11.89 -7.52
C THR A 335 -3.82 -11.31 -8.63
N THR A 336 -2.82 -12.07 -9.06
CA THR A 336 -1.95 -11.70 -10.18
C THR A 336 -2.59 -11.89 -11.55
N TYR A 337 -3.78 -12.53 -11.62
CA TYR A 337 -4.46 -12.77 -12.88
C TYR A 337 -5.17 -11.52 -13.41
N THR A 338 -4.80 -11.12 -14.60
CA THR A 338 -5.44 -10.07 -15.38
C THR A 338 -6.23 -10.71 -16.53
N ALA A 339 -7.53 -10.48 -16.56
CA ALA A 339 -8.38 -10.97 -17.64
C ALA A 339 -7.97 -10.35 -18.99
N PRO A 340 -7.99 -11.09 -20.10
CA PRO A 340 -7.56 -10.59 -21.42
C PRO A 340 -8.28 -9.31 -21.84
N SER A 341 -9.58 -9.22 -21.62
CA SER A 341 -10.39 -8.05 -21.97
C SER A 341 -10.07 -6.80 -21.14
N THR A 342 -9.32 -6.94 -20.03
CA THR A 342 -8.97 -5.79 -19.16
C THR A 342 -8.23 -4.72 -19.95
N ALA A 343 -7.33 -5.09 -20.86
CA ALA A 343 -6.54 -4.12 -21.64
C ALA A 343 -7.43 -3.17 -22.47
N ASP A 344 -8.54 -3.68 -22.99
CA ASP A 344 -9.45 -2.92 -23.83
C ASP A 344 -10.48 -2.12 -23.02
N LEU A 345 -10.88 -2.61 -21.84
CA LEU A 345 -12.01 -2.06 -21.07
C LEU A 345 -11.59 -1.16 -19.91
N ILE A 346 -10.35 -1.32 -19.39
CA ILE A 346 -9.94 -0.67 -18.14
C ILE A 346 -10.00 0.87 -18.18
N THR A 347 -9.75 1.47 -19.34
CA THR A 347 -9.80 2.93 -19.49
C THR A 347 -11.20 3.45 -19.24
N ASP A 348 -12.21 2.85 -19.87
CA ASP A 348 -13.61 3.27 -19.72
C ASP A 348 -14.13 2.97 -18.31
N ILE A 349 -13.75 1.83 -17.75
CA ILE A 349 -14.05 1.46 -16.36
C ILE A 349 -13.50 2.50 -15.39
N ASN A 350 -12.23 2.91 -15.55
CA ASN A 350 -11.61 3.90 -14.66
C ASN A 350 -12.28 5.27 -14.79
N ILE A 351 -12.64 5.72 -15.99
CA ILE A 351 -13.40 6.97 -16.18
C ILE A 351 -14.72 6.94 -15.38
N VAL A 352 -15.45 5.84 -15.44
CA VAL A 352 -16.69 5.67 -14.68
C VAL A 352 -16.41 5.66 -13.18
N ARG A 353 -15.42 4.89 -12.73
CA ARG A 353 -15.03 4.80 -11.32
C ARG A 353 -14.65 6.17 -10.75
N ASP A 354 -13.76 6.91 -11.42
CA ASP A 354 -13.28 8.21 -10.96
C ASP A 354 -14.40 9.23 -10.87
N LYS A 355 -15.31 9.26 -11.88
CA LYS A 355 -16.50 10.09 -11.84
C LYS A 355 -17.39 9.79 -10.65
N TYR A 356 -17.71 8.51 -10.43
CA TYR A 356 -18.68 8.11 -9.41
C TYR A 356 -18.08 8.01 -8.01
N LYS A 357 -16.76 7.80 -7.87
CA LYS A 357 -16.05 7.96 -6.58
C LYS A 357 -16.37 9.33 -5.97
N VAL A 358 -16.33 10.40 -6.78
CA VAL A 358 -16.66 11.75 -6.31
C VAL A 358 -18.16 11.93 -6.18
N LYS A 359 -18.94 11.55 -7.20
CA LYS A 359 -20.40 11.79 -7.25
C LYS A 359 -21.14 11.08 -6.09
N CYS A 360 -20.82 9.84 -5.78
CA CYS A 360 -21.43 9.10 -4.66
C CYS A 360 -21.12 9.72 -3.30
N VAL A 361 -19.91 10.24 -3.11
CA VAL A 361 -19.51 10.85 -1.83
C VAL A 361 -20.13 12.24 -1.68
N THR A 362 -20.19 13.05 -2.74
CA THR A 362 -20.58 14.46 -2.65
C THR A 362 -22.06 14.72 -2.90
N CYS A 363 -22.83 13.76 -3.42
CA CYS A 363 -24.27 13.96 -3.62
C CYS A 363 -25.00 14.14 -2.26
N PRO A 364 -26.16 14.83 -2.26
CA PRO A 364 -27.03 14.85 -1.07
C PRO A 364 -27.34 13.41 -0.57
N SER A 365 -27.35 13.22 0.73
CA SER A 365 -27.57 11.86 1.29
C SER A 365 -28.92 11.25 0.87
N ALA A 366 -29.93 12.07 0.58
CA ALA A 366 -31.21 11.60 0.07
C ALA A 366 -31.14 11.00 -1.35
N ASP A 367 -30.12 11.42 -2.15
CA ASP A 367 -29.95 11.00 -3.54
C ASP A 367 -28.92 9.87 -3.68
N PHE A 368 -28.33 9.44 -2.57
CA PHE A 368 -27.21 8.48 -2.57
C PHE A 368 -27.57 7.17 -3.29
N ASP A 369 -28.69 6.55 -2.93
CA ASP A 369 -29.05 5.24 -3.50
C ASP A 369 -29.25 5.32 -5.01
N ALA A 370 -29.96 6.33 -5.50
CA ALA A 370 -30.15 6.55 -6.93
C ALA A 370 -28.82 6.82 -7.66
N THR A 371 -27.90 7.56 -7.01
CA THR A 371 -26.57 7.86 -7.56
C THR A 371 -25.70 6.60 -7.62
N PHE A 372 -25.77 5.75 -6.60
CA PHE A 372 -25.03 4.50 -6.60
C PHE A 372 -25.57 3.48 -7.60
N ASP A 373 -26.92 3.39 -7.75
CA ASP A 373 -27.55 2.54 -8.77
C ASP A 373 -27.15 2.99 -10.19
N GLU A 374 -27.08 4.31 -10.43
CA GLU A 374 -26.54 4.86 -11.67
C GLU A 374 -25.06 4.46 -11.89
N TYR A 375 -24.22 4.51 -10.84
CA TYR A 375 -22.82 4.06 -10.90
C TYR A 375 -22.71 2.61 -11.35
N MET A 376 -23.44 1.71 -10.73
CA MET A 376 -23.43 0.29 -11.08
C MET A 376 -23.89 0.07 -12.52
N SER A 377 -24.97 0.73 -12.92
CA SER A 377 -25.48 0.65 -14.30
C SER A 377 -24.48 1.18 -15.34
N GLU A 378 -23.73 2.23 -15.03
CA GLU A 378 -22.68 2.74 -15.93
C GLU A 378 -21.48 1.79 -15.99
N LEU A 379 -21.08 1.16 -14.88
CA LEU A 379 -20.05 0.11 -14.89
C LEU A 379 -20.46 -1.08 -15.76
N GLU A 380 -21.70 -1.54 -15.66
CA GLU A 380 -22.21 -2.63 -16.53
C GLU A 380 -22.08 -2.30 -18.00
N LYS A 381 -22.35 -1.05 -18.41
CA LYS A 381 -22.23 -0.60 -19.79
C LYS A 381 -20.79 -0.57 -20.32
N THR A 382 -19.79 -0.50 -19.46
CA THR A 382 -18.37 -0.56 -19.86
C THR A 382 -17.94 -1.97 -20.27
N GLY A 383 -18.75 -2.99 -20.02
CA GLY A 383 -18.40 -4.39 -20.30
C GLY A 383 -17.67 -5.09 -19.15
N ILE A 384 -17.75 -4.57 -17.92
CA ILE A 384 -17.10 -5.17 -16.75
C ILE A 384 -17.46 -6.64 -16.54
N GLN A 385 -18.67 -7.07 -16.94
CA GLN A 385 -19.10 -8.44 -16.85
C GLN A 385 -18.19 -9.39 -17.63
N GLN A 386 -17.68 -8.96 -18.78
CA GLN A 386 -16.72 -9.78 -19.55
C GLN A 386 -15.45 -10.07 -18.73
N ILE A 387 -14.91 -9.08 -18.00
CA ILE A 387 -13.75 -9.27 -17.12
C ILE A 387 -14.08 -10.28 -16.00
N ILE A 388 -15.26 -10.18 -15.41
CA ILE A 388 -15.72 -11.08 -14.36
C ILE A 388 -15.88 -12.51 -14.88
N ASP A 389 -16.48 -12.68 -16.06
CA ASP A 389 -16.67 -13.98 -16.71
C ASP A 389 -15.32 -14.66 -17.03
N GLU A 390 -14.38 -13.93 -17.65
CA GLU A 390 -13.03 -14.42 -17.95
C GLU A 390 -12.25 -14.81 -16.68
N ARG A 391 -12.38 -14.03 -15.59
CA ARG A 391 -11.77 -14.35 -14.28
C ARG A 391 -12.42 -15.60 -13.68
N THR A 392 -13.74 -15.71 -13.74
CA THR A 392 -14.48 -16.86 -13.21
C THR A 392 -14.09 -18.13 -13.95
N GLU A 393 -13.98 -18.09 -15.29
CA GLU A 393 -13.50 -19.21 -16.10
C GLU A 393 -12.07 -19.62 -15.73
N TYR A 394 -11.15 -18.63 -15.62
CA TYR A 394 -9.75 -18.91 -15.25
C TYR A 394 -9.62 -19.60 -13.89
N PHE A 395 -10.31 -19.10 -12.85
CA PHE A 395 -10.24 -19.70 -11.53
C PHE A 395 -11.01 -21.02 -11.42
N SER A 396 -12.06 -21.22 -12.21
CA SER A 396 -12.77 -22.51 -12.32
C SER A 396 -11.86 -23.61 -12.88
N ALA A 397 -11.01 -23.27 -13.85
CA ALA A 397 -10.09 -24.22 -14.48
C ALA A 397 -8.90 -24.62 -13.55
N GLN A 398 -8.72 -23.93 -12.42
CA GLN A 398 -7.67 -24.22 -11.44
C GLN A 398 -8.15 -25.05 -10.22
N ASN A 399 -9.46 -25.31 -10.13
CA ASN A 399 -10.09 -26.15 -9.12
C ASN A 399 -10.29 -27.58 -9.70
#